data_743b65dc106524e28a27f9794acd260f
#
_entry.id   743b65dc106524e28a27f9794acd260f
#
_cell.length_a   1.000
_cell.length_b   1.000
_cell.length_c   1.000
_cell.angle_alpha   90.00
_cell.angle_beta   90.00
_cell.angle_gamma   90.00
#
_symmetry.space_group_name_H-M   'P 1'
#
loop_
_entity.id
_entity.type
_entity.pdbx_description
1 polymer ?
#
loop_
_entity_poly.entity_id
_entity_poly.type
_entity_poly.pdbx_seq_one_letter_code
_entity_poly.pdbx_strand_id
1 'polypeptide(L)'
;MPVRTVGEYLKRWGYTPQRPLHRAYQQKPEVVQHWLDNEYPRIAQRARAENGEIQWGDETGMRSDSHAGRSYAPIGETPVRLVSGSRFSTNMISTVTNRGKLRFMLYRETLTAPVLIRFLSRLIRDAQGRKVFLILDNLRVHHSKKVSAWVGDRKEQIELFFLPAYAPELNPDEYLNCDLKHQARTGLPARNQDELERRVRSVMRRLQLRPQRIRSYFRHPRIAYAA
;
A
#
# COMPACT_ATOMS: atom_id res chain seq x y z
N MET A 1 14.39 42.13 -3.35
CA MET A 1 15.15 41.12 -4.12
C MET A 1 14.17 40.24 -4.90
N PRO A 2 14.33 40.06 -6.22
CA PRO A 2 13.45 39.18 -7.00
C PRO A 2 13.51 37.72 -6.53
N VAL A 3 12.40 37.00 -6.53
CA VAL A 3 12.29 35.58 -6.14
C VAL A 3 13.28 34.69 -6.91
N ARG A 4 13.49 35.01 -8.21
CA ARG A 4 14.46 34.30 -9.06
C ARG A 4 15.89 34.37 -8.49
N THR A 5 16.31 35.53 -8.02
CA THR A 5 17.64 35.78 -7.44
C THR A 5 17.82 34.94 -6.18
N VAL A 6 16.79 34.83 -5.31
CA VAL A 6 16.84 33.98 -4.12
C VAL A 6 17.05 32.51 -4.50
N GLY A 7 16.33 32.01 -5.53
CA GLY A 7 16.49 30.65 -6.03
C GLY A 7 17.90 30.37 -6.56
N GLU A 8 18.54 31.35 -7.20
CA GLU A 8 19.92 31.20 -7.70
C GLU A 8 20.93 31.15 -6.56
N TYR A 9 20.77 31.96 -5.51
CA TYR A 9 21.62 31.89 -4.30
C TYR A 9 21.46 30.55 -3.60
N LEU A 10 20.20 30.07 -3.39
CA LEU A 10 19.96 28.77 -2.79
C LEU A 10 20.63 27.66 -3.58
N LYS A 11 20.56 27.69 -4.91
CA LYS A 11 21.25 26.72 -5.78
C LYS A 11 22.77 26.73 -5.59
N ARG A 12 23.37 27.93 -5.53
CA ARG A 12 24.83 28.07 -5.29
C ARG A 12 25.24 27.52 -3.92
N TRP A 13 24.36 27.58 -2.93
CA TRP A 13 24.57 27.03 -1.60
C TRP A 13 24.22 25.53 -1.48
N GLY A 14 23.90 24.86 -2.61
CA GLY A 14 23.58 23.43 -2.63
C GLY A 14 22.15 23.08 -2.27
N TYR A 15 21.25 24.07 -2.17
CA TYR A 15 19.83 23.82 -1.90
C TYR A 15 19.05 23.66 -3.21
N THR A 16 18.15 22.69 -3.23
CA THR A 16 17.19 22.47 -4.33
C THR A 16 15.76 22.42 -3.79
N PRO A 17 14.74 22.82 -4.58
CA PRO A 17 13.35 22.68 -4.16
C PRO A 17 13.04 21.20 -3.87
N GLN A 18 12.62 20.92 -2.66
CA GLN A 18 12.23 19.57 -2.21
C GLN A 18 10.78 19.59 -1.74
N ARG A 19 10.07 18.47 -1.97
CA ARG A 19 8.79 18.28 -1.32
C ARG A 19 9.04 17.89 0.15
N PRO A 20 8.43 18.60 1.11
CA PRO A 20 8.54 18.22 2.52
C PRO A 20 8.04 16.78 2.72
N LEU A 21 8.77 16.03 3.50
CA LEU A 21 8.33 14.75 3.98
C LEU A 21 7.35 14.97 5.14
N HIS A 22 6.14 14.44 4.99
CA HIS A 22 5.19 14.42 6.10
C HIS A 22 5.53 13.25 7.03
N ARG A 23 5.78 13.58 8.29
CA ARG A 23 6.01 12.61 9.35
C ARG A 23 5.00 12.88 10.45
N ALA A 24 4.32 11.85 10.94
CA ALA A 24 3.37 12.02 12.04
C ALA A 24 4.13 12.42 13.32
N TYR A 25 3.60 13.37 14.10
CA TYR A 25 4.19 13.75 15.39
C TYR A 25 4.25 12.57 16.37
N GLN A 26 3.35 11.60 16.21
CA GLN A 26 3.27 10.40 17.04
C GLN A 26 4.29 9.34 16.66
N GLN A 27 4.97 9.46 15.51
CA GLN A 27 6.01 8.51 15.12
C GLN A 27 7.21 8.64 16.06
N LYS A 28 7.65 7.51 16.60
CA LYS A 28 8.83 7.41 17.48
C LYS A 28 10.00 6.85 16.68
N PRO A 29 11.03 7.67 16.36
CA PRO A 29 12.17 7.24 15.54
C PRO A 29 12.92 6.03 16.14
N GLU A 30 13.03 5.98 17.47
CA GLU A 30 13.68 4.87 18.17
C GLU A 30 12.96 3.54 17.98
N VAL A 31 11.63 3.55 17.93
CA VAL A 31 10.82 2.34 17.67
C VAL A 31 10.98 1.89 16.22
N VAL A 32 11.02 2.84 15.30
CA VAL A 32 11.28 2.56 13.87
C VAL A 32 12.67 1.93 13.70
N GLN A 33 13.69 2.53 14.34
CA GLN A 33 15.06 2.02 14.25
C GLN A 33 15.17 0.62 14.90
N HIS A 34 14.58 0.44 16.08
CA HIS A 34 14.55 -0.88 16.75
C HIS A 34 13.91 -1.96 15.87
N TRP A 35 12.81 -1.62 15.19
CA TRP A 35 12.14 -2.55 14.27
C TRP A 35 13.05 -2.94 13.10
N LEU A 36 13.73 -1.97 12.51
CA LEU A 36 14.66 -2.20 11.39
C LEU A 36 15.89 -3.02 11.79
N ASP A 37 16.45 -2.76 12.98
CA ASP A 37 17.69 -3.39 13.43
C ASP A 37 17.49 -4.74 14.08
N ASN A 38 16.32 -4.99 14.67
CA ASN A 38 16.08 -6.17 15.50
C ASN A 38 14.87 -6.99 15.04
N GLU A 39 13.69 -6.39 14.92
CA GLU A 39 12.46 -7.16 14.70
C GLU A 39 12.40 -7.73 13.29
N TYR A 40 12.58 -6.90 12.27
CA TYR A 40 12.53 -7.39 10.90
C TYR A 40 13.62 -8.41 10.57
N PRO A 41 14.90 -8.24 10.96
CA PRO A 41 15.93 -9.26 10.75
C PRO A 41 15.57 -10.62 11.38
N ARG A 42 14.94 -10.63 12.58
CA ARG A 42 14.45 -11.86 13.23
C ARG A 42 13.31 -12.52 12.43
N ILE A 43 12.36 -11.71 11.91
CA ILE A 43 11.30 -12.20 11.03
C ILE A 43 11.91 -12.82 9.77
N ALA A 44 12.85 -12.14 9.13
CA ALA A 44 13.51 -12.59 7.91
C ALA A 44 14.32 -13.89 8.14
N GLN A 45 15.02 -13.99 9.25
CA GLN A 45 15.76 -15.20 9.65
C GLN A 45 14.82 -16.38 9.85
N ARG A 46 13.72 -16.18 10.59
CA ARG A 46 12.71 -17.22 10.83
C ARG A 46 12.03 -17.65 9.54
N ALA A 47 11.64 -16.70 8.69
CA ALA A 47 11.02 -17.02 7.41
C ALA A 47 11.94 -17.86 6.51
N ARG A 48 13.26 -17.62 6.54
CA ARG A 48 14.24 -18.45 5.82
C ARG A 48 14.33 -19.86 6.43
N ALA A 49 14.43 -19.95 7.75
CA ALA A 49 14.55 -21.24 8.46
C ALA A 49 13.31 -22.11 8.28
N GLU A 50 12.12 -21.52 8.28
CA GLU A 50 10.83 -22.20 8.14
C GLU A 50 10.37 -22.31 6.66
N ASN A 51 11.23 -22.00 5.68
CA ASN A 51 10.88 -21.96 4.25
C ASN A 51 9.59 -21.15 3.97
N GLY A 52 9.38 -20.09 4.75
CA GLY A 52 8.22 -19.22 4.68
C GLY A 52 8.29 -18.17 3.56
N GLU A 53 7.20 -17.45 3.40
CA GLU A 53 7.09 -16.32 2.48
C GLU A 53 6.70 -15.05 3.24
N ILE A 54 7.58 -14.04 3.24
CA ILE A 54 7.25 -12.73 3.82
C ILE A 54 6.38 -11.97 2.83
N GLN A 55 5.27 -11.45 3.34
CA GLN A 55 4.32 -10.62 2.61
C GLN A 55 4.06 -9.35 3.40
N TRP A 56 4.00 -8.22 2.71
CA TRP A 56 3.60 -6.92 3.27
C TRP A 56 2.22 -6.60 2.75
N GLY A 57 1.32 -6.27 3.65
CA GLY A 57 -0.06 -5.98 3.31
C GLY A 57 -0.52 -4.61 3.78
N ASP A 58 -1.54 -4.10 3.09
CA ASP A 58 -2.20 -2.84 3.40
C ASP A 58 -3.62 -2.81 2.86
N GLU A 59 -4.41 -1.87 3.35
CA GLU A 59 -5.74 -1.56 2.85
C GLU A 59 -5.77 -0.24 2.12
N THR A 60 -6.57 -0.18 1.07
CA THR A 60 -6.81 1.07 0.36
C THR A 60 -8.25 1.20 -0.10
N GLY A 61 -8.77 2.44 -0.07
CA GLY A 61 -10.06 2.79 -0.64
C GLY A 61 -9.92 3.54 -1.96
N MET A 62 -10.78 3.22 -2.91
CA MET A 62 -10.95 3.95 -4.16
C MET A 62 -12.33 4.58 -4.20
N ARG A 63 -12.40 5.87 -4.49
CA ARG A 63 -13.66 6.65 -4.55
C ARG A 63 -13.90 7.15 -5.97
N SER A 64 -15.17 7.25 -6.35
CA SER A 64 -15.60 7.77 -7.66
C SER A 64 -15.28 9.25 -7.84
N ASP A 65 -15.24 10.01 -6.75
CA ASP A 65 -14.99 11.46 -6.72
C ASP A 65 -13.49 11.81 -6.58
N SER A 66 -12.60 10.83 -6.64
CA SER A 66 -11.15 11.06 -6.64
C SER A 66 -10.71 11.75 -7.93
N HIS A 67 -10.53 13.07 -7.86
CA HIS A 67 -10.11 13.86 -9.02
C HIS A 67 -8.59 13.76 -9.24
N ALA A 68 -8.21 13.64 -10.52
CA ALA A 68 -6.82 13.64 -10.93
C ALA A 68 -6.45 14.96 -11.58
N GLY A 69 -5.67 15.76 -10.86
CA GLY A 69 -4.81 16.79 -11.43
C GLY A 69 -5.47 17.99 -12.10
N ARG A 70 -4.62 18.73 -12.80
CA ARG A 70 -4.96 19.88 -13.63
C ARG A 70 -5.15 19.44 -15.08
N SER A 71 -5.97 20.16 -15.84
CA SER A 71 -6.12 20.01 -17.28
C SER A 71 -5.84 21.34 -17.98
N TYR A 72 -5.63 21.30 -19.29
CA TYR A 72 -5.49 22.48 -20.13
C TYR A 72 -6.84 22.85 -20.75
N ALA A 73 -7.08 24.14 -20.85
CA ALA A 73 -8.18 24.74 -21.59
C ALA A 73 -7.69 26.08 -22.21
N PRO A 74 -8.39 26.68 -23.17
CA PRO A 74 -8.10 28.03 -23.63
C PRO A 74 -8.06 29.04 -22.48
N ILE A 75 -7.29 30.11 -22.65
CA ILE A 75 -7.21 31.17 -21.64
C ILE A 75 -8.60 31.75 -21.39
N GLY A 76 -8.98 31.81 -20.10
CA GLY A 76 -10.32 32.28 -19.69
C GLY A 76 -11.41 31.22 -19.66
N GLU A 77 -11.12 29.99 -20.10
CA GLU A 77 -12.06 28.86 -20.03
C GLU A 77 -11.68 27.85 -18.93
N THR A 78 -12.68 27.38 -18.21
CA THR A 78 -12.48 26.32 -17.21
C THR A 78 -12.78 24.97 -17.85
N PRO A 79 -11.81 23.99 -17.82
CA PRO A 79 -12.06 22.66 -18.38
C PRO A 79 -13.17 21.95 -17.61
N VAL A 80 -14.15 21.41 -18.33
CA VAL A 80 -15.28 20.67 -17.75
C VAL A 80 -15.02 19.17 -17.83
N ARG A 81 -15.24 18.48 -16.73
CA ARG A 81 -15.20 17.03 -16.66
C ARG A 81 -16.53 16.49 -16.16
N LEU A 82 -17.17 15.65 -16.95
CA LEU A 82 -18.39 14.97 -16.53
C LEU A 82 -18.06 13.90 -15.51
N VAL A 83 -18.76 13.91 -14.39
CA VAL A 83 -18.65 12.94 -13.30
C VAL A 83 -20.04 12.43 -12.91
N SER A 84 -20.10 11.25 -12.30
CA SER A 84 -21.36 10.77 -11.72
C SER A 84 -21.77 11.68 -10.55
N GLY A 85 -23.04 12.03 -10.46
CA GLY A 85 -23.62 12.73 -9.31
C GLY A 85 -23.68 11.83 -8.04
N SER A 86 -23.64 10.50 -8.23
CA SER A 86 -23.62 9.55 -7.14
C SER A 86 -22.19 9.25 -6.67
N ARG A 87 -22.01 9.21 -5.35
CA ARG A 87 -20.74 8.82 -4.73
C ARG A 87 -20.75 7.33 -4.45
N PHE A 88 -19.73 6.64 -4.91
CA PHE A 88 -19.50 5.23 -4.64
C PHE A 88 -18.01 4.96 -4.41
N SER A 89 -17.72 3.88 -3.72
CA SER A 89 -16.34 3.51 -3.38
C SER A 89 -16.17 2.00 -3.37
N THR A 90 -14.96 1.54 -3.56
CA THR A 90 -14.57 0.14 -3.33
C THR A 90 -13.34 0.09 -2.47
N ASN A 91 -13.26 -0.88 -1.59
CA ASN A 91 -12.12 -1.13 -0.75
C ASN A 91 -11.33 -2.33 -1.28
N MET A 92 -10.06 -2.34 -1.00
CA MET A 92 -9.14 -3.39 -1.37
C MET A 92 -8.19 -3.67 -0.21
N ILE A 93 -7.93 -4.94 0.05
CA ILE A 93 -6.78 -5.39 0.81
C ILE A 93 -5.83 -6.11 -0.14
N SER A 94 -4.55 -5.84 -0.01
CA SER A 94 -3.51 -6.44 -0.86
C SER A 94 -2.30 -6.88 -0.08
N THR A 95 -1.47 -7.71 -0.72
CA THR A 95 -0.13 -8.03 -0.24
C THR A 95 0.84 -8.09 -1.40
N VAL A 96 2.08 -7.65 -1.13
CA VAL A 96 3.22 -7.76 -2.06
C VAL A 96 4.37 -8.54 -1.44
N THR A 97 5.20 -9.14 -2.28
CA THR A 97 6.45 -9.78 -1.85
C THR A 97 7.63 -9.21 -2.63
N ASN A 98 8.84 -9.27 -2.06
CA ASN A 98 10.08 -8.90 -2.74
C ASN A 98 10.41 -9.80 -3.94
N ARG A 99 9.75 -10.96 -4.05
CA ARG A 99 9.82 -11.84 -5.22
C ARG A 99 8.88 -11.44 -6.36
N GLY A 100 8.09 -10.37 -6.17
CA GLY A 100 7.21 -9.82 -7.20
C GLY A 100 5.82 -10.46 -7.24
N LYS A 101 5.41 -11.20 -6.22
CA LYS A 101 4.03 -11.70 -6.11
C LYS A 101 3.12 -10.59 -5.57
N LEU A 102 1.91 -10.54 -6.09
CA LEU A 102 0.85 -9.64 -5.68
C LEU A 102 -0.43 -10.44 -5.47
N ARG A 103 -1.06 -10.26 -4.32
CA ARG A 103 -2.40 -10.81 -4.02
C ARG A 103 -3.31 -9.69 -3.59
N PHE A 104 -4.58 -9.76 -3.94
CA PHE A 104 -5.55 -8.74 -3.55
C PHE A 104 -6.98 -9.29 -3.47
N MET A 105 -7.80 -8.59 -2.70
CA MET A 105 -9.24 -8.84 -2.60
C MET A 105 -9.99 -7.52 -2.53
N LEU A 106 -11.00 -7.36 -3.39
CA LEU A 106 -11.93 -6.24 -3.33
C LEU A 106 -13.09 -6.57 -2.39
N TYR A 107 -13.57 -5.58 -1.68
CA TYR A 107 -14.74 -5.66 -0.80
C TYR A 107 -15.45 -4.29 -0.74
N ARG A 108 -16.75 -4.28 -0.41
CA ARG A 108 -17.57 -3.05 -0.42
C ARG A 108 -17.73 -2.46 0.97
N GLU A 109 -17.87 -3.30 1.97
CA GLU A 109 -18.06 -2.93 3.36
C GLU A 109 -16.77 -2.40 4.01
N THR A 110 -16.87 -1.95 5.26
CA THR A 110 -15.68 -1.67 6.08
C THR A 110 -14.90 -2.96 6.36
N LEU A 111 -13.57 -2.86 6.50
CA LEU A 111 -12.74 -4.01 6.87
C LEU A 111 -13.14 -4.49 8.27
N THR A 112 -13.71 -5.69 8.32
CA THR A 112 -14.09 -6.38 9.56
C THR A 112 -13.25 -7.65 9.72
N ALA A 113 -13.26 -8.23 10.93
CA ALA A 113 -12.54 -9.48 11.19
C ALA A 113 -12.92 -10.62 10.22
N PRO A 114 -14.21 -10.87 9.89
CA PRO A 114 -14.57 -11.86 8.88
C PRO A 114 -14.02 -11.57 7.48
N VAL A 115 -14.00 -10.30 7.05
CA VAL A 115 -13.44 -9.91 5.75
C VAL A 115 -11.93 -10.18 5.73
N LEU A 116 -11.22 -9.78 6.79
CA LEU A 116 -9.80 -10.04 6.93
C LEU A 116 -9.50 -11.54 6.94
N ILE A 117 -10.19 -12.33 7.76
CA ILE A 117 -10.03 -13.79 7.83
C ILE A 117 -10.25 -14.45 6.47
N ARG A 118 -11.24 -13.99 5.70
CA ARG A 118 -11.46 -14.45 4.32
C ARG A 118 -10.24 -14.18 3.43
N PHE A 119 -9.60 -13.03 3.59
CA PHE A 119 -8.37 -12.71 2.85
C PHE A 119 -7.19 -13.57 3.32
N LEU A 120 -6.97 -13.70 4.64
CA LEU A 120 -5.91 -14.54 5.21
C LEU A 120 -6.03 -16.01 4.76
N SER A 121 -7.26 -16.54 4.72
CA SER A 121 -7.53 -17.89 4.19
C SER A 121 -7.11 -18.07 2.73
N ARG A 122 -7.28 -17.02 1.91
CA ARG A 122 -6.79 -17.04 0.52
C ARG A 122 -5.27 -17.01 0.46
N LEU A 123 -4.61 -16.20 1.31
CA LEU A 123 -3.14 -16.13 1.36
C LEU A 123 -2.54 -17.49 1.70
N ILE A 124 -3.07 -18.19 2.71
CA ILE A 124 -2.64 -19.54 3.09
C ILE A 124 -2.76 -20.51 1.91
N ARG A 125 -3.92 -20.53 1.26
CA ARG A 125 -4.14 -21.41 0.10
C ARG A 125 -3.18 -21.11 -1.04
N ASP A 126 -2.96 -19.82 -1.33
CA ASP A 126 -2.09 -19.38 -2.42
C ASP A 126 -0.59 -19.54 -2.11
N ALA A 127 -0.23 -19.75 -0.83
CA ALA A 127 1.14 -20.02 -0.40
C ALA A 127 1.62 -21.45 -0.67
N GLN A 128 0.70 -22.36 -1.08
CA GLN A 128 1.03 -23.72 -1.49
C GLN A 128 1.86 -24.50 -0.45
N GLY A 129 1.41 -24.50 0.79
CA GLY A 129 2.05 -25.18 1.91
C GLY A 129 3.22 -24.43 2.57
N ARG A 130 3.63 -23.27 2.04
CA ARG A 130 4.62 -22.43 2.70
C ARG A 130 3.95 -21.56 3.75
N LYS A 131 4.58 -21.41 4.91
CA LYS A 131 4.10 -20.52 5.96
C LYS A 131 4.15 -19.04 5.50
N VAL A 132 3.09 -18.31 5.76
CA VAL A 132 2.98 -16.88 5.44
C VAL A 132 3.41 -16.07 6.67
N PHE A 133 4.46 -15.27 6.52
CA PHE A 133 4.89 -14.23 7.46
C PHE A 133 4.31 -12.91 7.00
N LEU A 134 3.16 -12.53 7.53
CA LEU A 134 2.42 -11.36 7.05
C LEU A 134 2.70 -10.14 7.93
N ILE A 135 3.27 -9.10 7.32
CA ILE A 135 3.55 -7.82 7.96
C ILE A 135 2.43 -6.84 7.57
N LEU A 136 1.75 -6.27 8.55
CA LEU A 136 0.63 -5.34 8.41
C LEU A 136 0.90 -4.04 9.20
N ASP A 137 0.07 -3.04 9.00
CA ASP A 137 0.01 -1.89 9.90
C ASP A 137 -0.71 -2.22 11.22
N ASN A 138 -0.80 -1.24 12.10
CA ASN A 138 -1.44 -1.38 13.41
C ASN A 138 -2.95 -1.10 13.42
N LEU A 139 -3.68 -1.40 12.33
CA LEU A 139 -5.13 -1.19 12.31
C LEU A 139 -5.84 -2.07 13.36
N ARG A 140 -6.79 -1.50 14.09
CA ARG A 140 -7.49 -2.16 15.24
C ARG A 140 -8.08 -3.53 14.88
N VAL A 141 -8.55 -3.71 13.65
CA VAL A 141 -9.13 -4.98 13.20
C VAL A 141 -8.10 -6.12 13.19
N HIS A 142 -6.83 -5.82 12.90
CA HIS A 142 -5.74 -6.79 12.87
C HIS A 142 -5.50 -7.42 14.26
N HIS A 143 -5.74 -6.64 15.31
CA HIS A 143 -5.58 -7.06 16.71
C HIS A 143 -6.87 -7.60 17.33
N SER A 144 -7.95 -7.76 16.56
CA SER A 144 -9.22 -8.24 17.10
C SER A 144 -9.12 -9.67 17.64
N LYS A 145 -9.81 -9.97 18.74
CA LYS A 145 -9.83 -11.30 19.36
C LYS A 145 -10.16 -12.42 18.38
N LYS A 146 -11.10 -12.15 17.42
CA LYS A 146 -11.48 -13.11 16.37
C LYS A 146 -10.33 -13.42 15.41
N VAL A 147 -9.57 -12.41 14.99
CA VAL A 147 -8.40 -12.58 14.11
C VAL A 147 -7.30 -13.30 14.87
N SER A 148 -6.98 -12.87 16.09
CA SER A 148 -5.94 -13.49 16.91
C SER A 148 -6.22 -14.98 17.21
N ALA A 149 -7.46 -15.32 17.54
CA ALA A 149 -7.86 -16.72 17.73
C ALA A 149 -7.71 -17.53 16.44
N TRP A 150 -8.23 -17.01 15.31
CA TRP A 150 -8.17 -17.69 14.03
C TRP A 150 -6.73 -17.93 13.54
N VAL A 151 -5.83 -16.96 13.75
CA VAL A 151 -4.38 -17.08 13.44
C VAL A 151 -3.72 -18.07 14.42
N GLY A 152 -4.09 -18.01 15.70
CA GLY A 152 -3.60 -18.91 16.74
C GLY A 152 -3.80 -20.40 16.40
N ASP A 153 -4.96 -20.74 15.79
CA ASP A 153 -5.27 -22.11 15.34
C ASP A 153 -4.46 -22.52 14.10
N ARG A 154 -3.73 -21.58 13.46
CA ARG A 154 -3.04 -21.78 12.16
C ARG A 154 -1.58 -21.34 12.17
N LYS A 155 -0.92 -21.41 13.32
CA LYS A 155 0.47 -20.93 13.54
C LYS A 155 1.48 -21.52 12.56
N GLU A 156 1.24 -22.75 12.10
CA GLU A 156 2.08 -23.43 11.11
C GLU A 156 1.86 -22.91 9.68
N GLN A 157 0.77 -22.17 9.43
CA GLN A 157 0.41 -21.72 8.09
C GLN A 157 0.57 -20.20 7.93
N ILE A 158 0.33 -19.43 9.00
CA ILE A 158 0.39 -17.96 8.96
C ILE A 158 0.76 -17.38 10.33
N GLU A 159 1.53 -16.32 10.30
CA GLU A 159 1.86 -15.52 11.47
C GLU A 159 1.77 -14.03 11.10
N LEU A 160 1.23 -13.20 11.99
CA LEU A 160 1.09 -11.77 11.79
C LEU A 160 2.17 -11.01 12.55
N PHE A 161 2.74 -10.02 11.88
CA PHE A 161 3.70 -9.06 12.44
C PHE A 161 3.20 -7.66 12.13
N PHE A 162 3.61 -6.67 12.92
CA PHE A 162 3.10 -5.33 12.79
C PHE A 162 4.23 -4.33 12.62
N LEU A 163 4.06 -3.41 11.67
CA LEU A 163 4.96 -2.28 11.49
C LEU A 163 4.92 -1.35 12.70
N PRO A 164 5.98 -0.57 12.95
CA PRO A 164 5.91 0.52 13.92
C PRO A 164 4.73 1.44 13.64
N ALA A 165 4.09 1.89 14.71
CA ALA A 165 2.96 2.81 14.58
C ALA A 165 3.39 4.09 13.85
N TYR A 166 2.51 4.60 12.98
CA TYR A 166 2.73 5.83 12.20
C TYR A 166 3.95 5.80 11.26
N ALA A 167 4.34 4.63 10.77
CA ALA A 167 5.47 4.46 9.85
C ALA A 167 5.05 3.81 8.50
N PRO A 168 4.07 4.40 7.77
CA PRO A 168 3.60 3.84 6.50
C PRO A 168 4.69 3.79 5.43
N GLU A 169 5.70 4.66 5.53
CA GLU A 169 6.84 4.69 4.62
C GLU A 169 7.69 3.41 4.62
N LEU A 170 7.52 2.55 5.62
CA LEU A 170 8.16 1.24 5.69
C LEU A 170 7.35 0.16 4.96
N ASN A 171 6.11 0.44 4.56
CA ASN A 171 5.27 -0.55 3.90
C ASN A 171 5.44 -0.50 2.37
N PRO A 172 6.01 -1.53 1.72
CA PRO A 172 6.11 -1.57 0.26
C PRO A 172 4.74 -1.60 -0.45
N ASP A 173 3.68 -2.05 0.21
CA ASP A 173 2.32 -2.07 -0.35
C ASP A 173 1.74 -0.67 -0.58
N GLU A 174 2.23 0.35 0.15
CA GLU A 174 1.86 1.76 -0.10
C GLU A 174 2.27 2.23 -1.51
N TYR A 175 3.38 1.72 -2.05
CA TYR A 175 3.79 2.01 -3.44
C TYR A 175 2.86 1.35 -4.45
N LEU A 176 2.36 0.14 -4.16
CA LEU A 176 1.30 -0.49 -4.94
C LEU A 176 0.03 0.36 -4.90
N ASN A 177 -0.36 0.84 -3.72
CA ASN A 177 -1.54 1.70 -3.54
C ASN A 177 -1.40 3.02 -4.31
N CYS A 178 -0.22 3.63 -4.34
CA CYS A 178 0.07 4.81 -5.16
C CYS A 178 -0.05 4.50 -6.65
N ASP A 179 0.52 3.39 -7.12
CA ASP A 179 0.48 2.97 -8.52
C ASP A 179 -0.96 2.65 -8.96
N LEU A 180 -1.73 1.94 -8.14
CA LEU A 180 -3.15 1.68 -8.35
C LEU A 180 -3.94 2.99 -8.47
N LYS A 181 -3.80 3.89 -7.49
CA LYS A 181 -4.53 5.18 -7.47
C LYS A 181 -4.19 6.02 -8.71
N HIS A 182 -2.93 6.02 -9.12
CA HIS A 182 -2.52 6.71 -10.35
C HIS A 182 -3.17 6.11 -11.59
N GLN A 183 -3.06 4.79 -11.78
CA GLN A 183 -3.60 4.12 -12.97
C GLN A 183 -5.14 4.08 -13.00
N ALA A 184 -5.80 3.92 -11.86
CA ALA A 184 -7.26 3.87 -11.80
C ALA A 184 -7.93 5.23 -12.02
N ARG A 185 -7.20 6.34 -11.79
CA ARG A 185 -7.68 7.71 -12.04
C ARG A 185 -7.50 8.18 -13.48
N THR A 186 -6.71 7.49 -14.29
CA THR A 186 -6.54 7.80 -15.70
C THR A 186 -7.80 7.46 -16.50
N GLY A 187 -8.18 8.31 -17.45
CA GLY A 187 -9.36 8.14 -18.30
C GLY A 187 -10.64 8.73 -17.74
N LEU A 188 -11.78 8.35 -18.31
CA LEU A 188 -13.09 8.84 -17.92
C LEU A 188 -13.45 8.35 -16.50
N PRO A 189 -14.17 9.15 -15.69
CA PRO A 189 -14.68 8.73 -14.41
C PRO A 189 -15.57 7.48 -14.52
N ALA A 190 -15.53 6.61 -13.53
CA ALA A 190 -16.44 5.46 -13.45
C ALA A 190 -17.88 5.98 -13.27
N ARG A 191 -18.84 5.37 -13.99
CA ARG A 191 -20.23 5.77 -13.96
C ARG A 191 -21.03 5.14 -12.83
N ASN A 192 -20.58 3.98 -12.33
CA ASN A 192 -21.22 3.24 -11.26
C ASN A 192 -20.20 2.40 -10.49
N GLN A 193 -20.67 1.79 -9.40
CA GLN A 193 -19.90 0.93 -8.50
C GLN A 193 -19.19 -0.22 -9.24
N ASP A 194 -19.91 -0.93 -10.09
CA ASP A 194 -19.39 -2.11 -10.80
C ASP A 194 -18.30 -1.73 -11.83
N GLU A 195 -18.42 -0.56 -12.44
CA GLU A 195 -17.39 -0.03 -13.34
C GLU A 195 -16.12 0.33 -12.57
N LEU A 196 -16.26 0.95 -11.39
CA LEU A 196 -15.12 1.25 -10.51
C LEU A 196 -14.40 -0.04 -10.11
N GLU A 197 -15.13 -1.04 -9.64
CA GLU A 197 -14.55 -2.33 -9.25
C GLU A 197 -13.88 -3.06 -10.41
N ARG A 198 -14.52 -3.07 -11.59
CA ARG A 198 -13.91 -3.65 -12.80
C ARG A 198 -12.60 -2.95 -13.16
N ARG A 199 -12.55 -1.63 -13.05
CA ARG A 199 -11.35 -0.84 -13.32
C ARG A 199 -10.23 -1.17 -12.33
N VAL A 200 -10.52 -1.13 -11.02
CA VAL A 200 -9.55 -1.51 -9.99
C VAL A 200 -9.04 -2.93 -10.23
N ARG A 201 -9.94 -3.89 -10.45
CA ARG A 201 -9.59 -5.28 -10.74
C ARG A 201 -8.71 -5.42 -11.98
N SER A 202 -9.02 -4.69 -13.05
CA SER A 202 -8.23 -4.69 -14.28
C SER A 202 -6.81 -4.18 -14.05
N VAL A 203 -6.65 -3.07 -13.32
CA VAL A 203 -5.32 -2.53 -12.96
C VAL A 203 -4.54 -3.56 -12.14
N MET A 204 -5.15 -4.12 -11.10
CA MET A 204 -4.51 -5.08 -10.22
C MET A 204 -4.09 -6.37 -10.95
N ARG A 205 -4.94 -6.88 -11.87
CA ARG A 205 -4.59 -8.04 -12.71
C ARG A 205 -3.41 -7.76 -13.62
N ARG A 206 -3.36 -6.56 -14.24
CA ARG A 206 -2.18 -6.16 -15.04
C ARG A 206 -0.91 -6.07 -14.20
N LEU A 207 -1.00 -5.57 -12.96
CA LEU A 207 0.13 -5.51 -12.04
C LEU A 207 0.59 -6.91 -11.62
N GLN A 208 -0.34 -7.85 -11.37
CA GLN A 208 0.00 -9.26 -11.09
C GLN A 208 0.83 -9.90 -12.20
N LEU A 209 0.59 -9.53 -13.45
CA LEU A 209 1.35 -10.01 -14.62
C LEU A 209 2.69 -9.30 -14.80
N ARG A 210 3.04 -8.36 -13.91
CA ARG A 210 4.29 -7.57 -13.98
C ARG A 210 5.13 -7.70 -12.70
N PRO A 211 5.68 -8.89 -12.40
CA PRO A 211 6.44 -9.12 -11.17
C PRO A 211 7.63 -8.18 -11.01
N GLN A 212 8.25 -7.75 -12.11
CA GLN A 212 9.34 -6.76 -12.08
C GLN A 212 8.87 -5.39 -11.56
N ARG A 213 7.62 -4.99 -11.86
CA ARG A 213 7.04 -3.76 -11.32
C ARG A 213 6.87 -3.86 -9.80
N ILE A 214 6.37 -4.98 -9.31
CA ILE A 214 6.23 -5.23 -7.86
C ILE A 214 7.59 -5.24 -7.17
N ARG A 215 8.60 -5.92 -7.75
CA ARG A 215 9.97 -5.89 -7.21
C ARG A 215 10.56 -4.49 -7.14
N SER A 216 10.18 -3.60 -8.07
CA SER A 216 10.70 -2.23 -8.07
C SER A 216 10.26 -1.40 -6.86
N TYR A 217 9.16 -1.73 -6.19
CA TYR A 217 8.74 -1.06 -4.96
C TYR A 217 9.75 -1.27 -3.83
N PHE A 218 10.39 -2.44 -3.78
CA PHE A 218 11.41 -2.78 -2.79
C PHE A 218 12.77 -2.14 -3.03
N ARG A 219 12.98 -1.48 -4.17
CA ARG A 219 14.22 -0.75 -4.47
C ARG A 219 14.23 0.68 -3.91
N HIS A 220 13.11 1.16 -3.41
CA HIS A 220 13.06 2.48 -2.80
C HIS A 220 13.91 2.51 -1.53
N PRO A 221 14.73 3.56 -1.28
CA PRO A 221 15.68 3.59 -0.15
C PRO A 221 15.06 3.27 1.21
N ARG A 222 13.79 3.67 1.45
CA ARG A 222 13.07 3.40 2.71
C ARG A 222 12.60 1.96 2.85
N ILE A 223 12.51 1.23 1.73
CA ILE A 223 12.05 -0.16 1.68
C ILE A 223 13.23 -1.12 1.47
N ALA A 224 14.45 -0.61 1.26
CA ALA A 224 15.63 -1.42 0.99
C ALA A 224 15.92 -2.49 2.06
N TYR A 225 15.43 -2.30 3.29
CA TYR A 225 15.52 -3.30 4.36
C TYR A 225 14.79 -4.61 4.03
N ALA A 226 13.76 -4.54 3.15
CA ALA A 226 12.88 -5.66 2.79
C ALA A 226 13.21 -6.28 1.42
N ALA A 227 14.28 -5.81 0.73
CA ALA A 227 14.70 -6.23 -0.61
C ALA A 227 15.27 -7.65 -0.67
#